data_59b2f5a75cbf1b0789ff634126c9af6e
#
_entry.id   59b2f5a75cbf1b0789ff634126c9af6e
#
_cell.length_a   1.000
_cell.length_b   1.000
_cell.length_c   1.000
_cell.angle_alpha   90.00
_cell.angle_beta   90.00
_cell.angle_gamma   90.00
#
_symmetry.space_group_name_H-M   'P 1'
#
loop_
_entity.id
_entity.type
_entity.pdbx_description
1 polymer ?
#
loop_
_entity_poly.entity_id
_entity_poly.type
_entity_poly.pdbx_seq_one_letter_code
_entity_poly.pdbx_strand_id
1 'polypeptide(L)'
;MPRCAPQALPACTTVLLWVATLMLAAPPASAQTSRPFPANALRGELVITQPPDALLNGRPVRLSPGARIRGSNNMLQMSAALVGQPLLVHYTFEPSGGVHDVWVLTADEAARKPWPTRPEDAPRWVFNPAAQTWTKP
;
A
#
# COMPACT_ATOMS: atom_id res chain seq x y z
N MET A 1 90.37 12.59 -14.91
CA MET A 1 89.69 13.86 -14.87
C MET A 1 88.72 13.88 -16.02
N PRO A 2 87.55 13.69 -15.88
CA PRO A 2 86.48 14.69 -16.03
C PRO A 2 85.26 14.41 -15.16
N ARG A 3 84.64 15.44 -14.97
CA ARG A 3 83.47 15.74 -14.13
C ARG A 3 82.23 15.11 -14.66
N CYS A 4 81.49 14.35 -13.83
CA CYS A 4 80.07 14.03 -14.03
C CYS A 4 79.28 15.06 -13.33
N ALA A 5 78.45 15.77 -14.08
CA ALA A 5 77.38 16.64 -13.56
C ALA A 5 76.16 15.81 -13.29
N PRO A 6 75.46 16.00 -12.18
CA PRO A 6 74.15 15.36 -11.94
C PRO A 6 73.07 16.12 -12.68
N GLN A 7 72.34 15.41 -13.51
CA GLN A 7 71.10 15.93 -14.11
C GLN A 7 69.96 15.76 -13.13
N ALA A 8 69.41 16.89 -12.82
CA ALA A 8 68.13 16.95 -12.03
C ALA A 8 67.01 16.45 -12.88
N LEU A 9 66.30 15.45 -12.36
CA LEU A 9 65.03 14.97 -12.88
C LEU A 9 63.88 15.92 -12.43
N PRO A 10 63.05 16.37 -13.33
CA PRO A 10 61.85 17.09 -12.92
C PRO A 10 60.83 16.11 -12.32
N ALA A 11 60.37 16.44 -11.15
CA ALA A 11 59.28 15.77 -10.47
C ALA A 11 58.00 15.90 -11.32
N CYS A 12 57.58 14.81 -11.89
CA CYS A 12 56.27 14.69 -12.49
C CYS A 12 55.24 14.55 -11.37
N THR A 13 54.64 15.67 -11.00
CA THR A 13 53.45 15.68 -10.13
C THR A 13 52.25 15.14 -10.91
N THR A 14 52.02 13.85 -10.82
CA THR A 14 50.79 13.23 -11.24
C THR A 14 49.69 13.61 -10.23
N VAL A 15 48.94 14.64 -10.57
CA VAL A 15 47.70 14.96 -9.90
C VAL A 15 46.70 13.88 -10.28
N LEU A 16 46.52 12.89 -9.42
CA LEU A 16 45.42 11.94 -9.50
C LEU A 16 44.14 12.71 -9.16
N LEU A 17 43.41 13.09 -10.19
CA LEU A 17 42.02 13.50 -10.05
C LEU A 17 41.19 12.26 -9.60
N TRP A 18 40.95 12.17 -8.32
CA TRP A 18 39.92 11.30 -7.78
C TRP A 18 38.56 11.94 -8.11
N VAL A 19 38.00 11.56 -9.25
CA VAL A 19 36.57 11.78 -9.53
C VAL A 19 35.82 10.80 -8.65
N ALA A 20 35.42 11.24 -7.46
CA ALA A 20 34.48 10.55 -6.63
C ALA A 20 33.10 10.62 -7.34
N THR A 21 32.84 9.60 -8.14
CA THR A 21 31.48 9.36 -8.66
C THR A 21 30.58 8.97 -7.47
N LEU A 22 29.93 9.97 -6.90
CA LEU A 22 28.81 9.74 -5.96
C LEU A 22 27.70 9.05 -6.77
N MET A 23 27.70 7.72 -6.80
CA MET A 23 26.53 6.96 -7.21
C MET A 23 25.45 7.25 -6.17
N LEU A 24 24.55 8.18 -6.48
CA LEU A 24 23.28 8.27 -5.80
C LEU A 24 22.57 6.94 -6.08
N ALA A 25 22.66 6.03 -5.12
CA ALA A 25 21.81 4.86 -5.09
C ALA A 25 20.37 5.39 -4.86
N ALA A 26 19.65 5.60 -5.96
CA ALA A 26 18.22 5.81 -5.88
C ALA A 26 17.63 4.59 -5.19
N PRO A 27 16.86 4.74 -4.10
CA PRO A 27 16.18 3.62 -3.49
C PRO A 27 15.31 2.98 -4.58
N PRO A 28 15.24 1.64 -4.65
CA PRO A 28 14.34 1.00 -5.58
C PRO A 28 12.94 1.56 -5.29
N ALA A 29 12.38 2.28 -6.24
CA ALA A 29 10.99 2.64 -6.21
C ALA A 29 10.24 1.32 -6.25
N SER A 30 9.82 0.82 -5.09
CA SER A 30 8.89 -0.29 -5.01
C SER A 30 7.67 0.17 -5.79
N ALA A 31 7.52 -0.32 -6.99
CA ALA A 31 6.30 -0.16 -7.75
C ALA A 31 5.21 -0.91 -6.97
N GLN A 32 4.62 -0.24 -5.99
CA GLN A 32 3.47 -0.74 -5.28
C GLN A 32 2.34 -0.74 -6.29
N THR A 33 2.09 -1.91 -6.83
CA THR A 33 0.96 -2.13 -7.74
C THR A 33 -0.30 -1.81 -6.95
N SER A 34 -0.85 -0.64 -7.22
CA SER A 34 -2.09 -0.21 -6.60
C SER A 34 -3.18 -1.19 -6.98
N ARG A 35 -3.77 -1.85 -5.98
CA ARG A 35 -4.90 -2.74 -6.21
C ARG A 35 -6.11 -1.93 -6.66
N PRO A 36 -6.79 -2.33 -7.72
CA PRO A 36 -8.04 -1.70 -8.11
C PRO A 36 -9.16 -2.14 -7.15
N PHE A 37 -9.84 -1.16 -6.57
CA PHE A 37 -11.04 -1.39 -5.78
C PHE A 37 -12.27 -0.99 -6.58
N PRO A 38 -13.40 -1.69 -6.42
CA PRO A 38 -14.62 -1.32 -7.10
C PRO A 38 -15.21 -0.03 -6.53
N ALA A 39 -16.01 0.67 -7.33
CA ALA A 39 -16.63 1.94 -6.94
C ALA A 39 -17.66 1.81 -5.80
N ASN A 40 -18.13 0.62 -5.51
CA ASN A 40 -19.02 0.34 -4.38
C ASN A 40 -18.29 -0.13 -3.11
N ALA A 41 -16.95 -0.15 -3.13
CA ALA A 41 -16.17 -0.49 -1.94
C ALA A 41 -16.23 0.65 -0.92
N LEU A 42 -16.58 0.29 0.30
CA LEU A 42 -16.62 1.20 1.44
C LEU A 42 -15.42 0.94 2.34
N ARG A 43 -15.06 1.94 3.14
CA ARG A 43 -13.99 1.81 4.13
C ARG A 43 -14.56 1.65 5.52
N GLY A 44 -13.97 0.77 6.31
CA GLY A 44 -14.34 0.60 7.71
C GLY A 44 -13.32 -0.23 8.47
N GLU A 45 -13.54 -0.33 9.78
CA GLU A 45 -12.82 -1.23 10.65
C GLU A 45 -13.63 -2.51 10.82
N LEU A 46 -13.02 -3.63 10.51
CA LEU A 46 -13.62 -4.95 10.64
C LEU A 46 -12.92 -5.73 11.75
N VAL A 47 -13.71 -6.29 12.66
CA VAL A 47 -13.25 -7.24 13.68
C VAL A 47 -14.05 -8.51 13.54
N ILE A 48 -13.40 -9.61 13.20
CA ILE A 48 -14.06 -10.92 13.14
C ILE A 48 -14.13 -11.47 14.56
N THR A 49 -15.33 -11.77 15.02
CA THR A 49 -15.57 -12.29 16.37
C THR A 49 -15.64 -13.81 16.36
N GLN A 50 -16.66 -14.35 15.74
CA GLN A 50 -16.85 -15.80 15.57
C GLN A 50 -17.43 -16.01 14.17
N PRO A 51 -16.64 -16.45 13.21
CA PRO A 51 -17.12 -16.60 11.84
C PRO A 51 -18.42 -17.42 11.75
N PRO A 52 -19.42 -16.93 11.00
CA PRO A 52 -19.41 -15.77 10.07
C PRO A 52 -19.72 -14.42 10.71
N ASP A 53 -19.85 -14.32 12.04
CA ASP A 53 -20.18 -13.07 12.71
C ASP A 53 -18.94 -12.17 12.88
N ALA A 54 -19.14 -10.87 12.66
CA ALA A 54 -18.11 -9.85 12.74
C ALA A 54 -18.69 -8.51 13.22
N LEU A 55 -17.82 -7.61 13.59
CA LEU A 55 -18.17 -6.20 13.89
C LEU A 55 -17.59 -5.32 12.78
N LEU A 56 -18.42 -4.48 12.20
CA LEU A 56 -18.03 -3.49 11.21
C LEU A 56 -18.31 -2.11 11.77
N ASN A 57 -17.25 -1.33 12.01
CA ASN A 57 -17.35 -0.04 12.72
C ASN A 57 -18.10 -0.14 14.06
N GLY A 58 -17.86 -1.23 14.80
CA GLY A 58 -18.52 -1.51 16.07
C GLY A 58 -19.95 -2.04 15.98
N ARG A 59 -20.50 -2.23 14.79
CA ARG A 59 -21.85 -2.75 14.56
C ARG A 59 -21.81 -4.22 14.15
N PRO A 60 -22.69 -5.07 14.68
CA PRO A 60 -22.79 -6.45 14.27
C PRO A 60 -23.12 -6.58 12.78
N VAL A 61 -22.32 -7.36 12.08
CA VAL A 61 -22.54 -7.74 10.68
C VAL A 61 -22.24 -9.21 10.52
N ARG A 62 -22.63 -9.76 9.38
CA ARG A 62 -22.35 -11.14 9.02
C ARG A 62 -21.59 -11.22 7.72
N LEU A 63 -20.58 -12.06 7.68
CA LEU A 63 -19.90 -12.40 6.44
C LEU A 63 -20.82 -13.29 5.60
N SER A 64 -20.91 -12.99 4.30
CA SER A 64 -21.68 -13.83 3.40
C SER A 64 -21.05 -15.21 3.25
N PRO A 65 -21.79 -16.26 2.88
CA PRO A 65 -21.24 -17.61 2.71
C PRO A 65 -20.10 -17.68 1.69
N GLY A 66 -20.12 -16.81 0.69
CA GLY A 66 -19.06 -16.68 -0.32
C GLY A 66 -18.06 -15.57 -0.05
N ALA A 67 -18.00 -15.05 1.18
CA ALA A 67 -17.11 -13.94 1.53
C ALA A 67 -15.64 -14.23 1.24
N ARG A 68 -14.96 -13.29 0.60
CA ARG A 68 -13.55 -13.36 0.25
C ARG A 68 -12.79 -12.29 1.00
N ILE A 69 -11.87 -12.70 1.85
CA ILE A 69 -10.99 -11.80 2.59
C ILE A 69 -9.61 -11.86 1.95
N ARG A 70 -9.14 -10.72 1.46
CA ARG A 70 -7.81 -10.57 0.89
C ARG A 70 -6.93 -9.78 1.85
N GLY A 71 -5.77 -10.34 2.17
CA GLY A 71 -4.78 -9.66 2.98
C GLY A 71 -4.14 -8.47 2.25
N SER A 72 -3.26 -7.77 2.96
CA SER A 72 -2.48 -6.67 2.38
C SER A 72 -1.58 -7.12 1.22
N ASN A 73 -1.19 -8.38 1.19
CA ASN A 73 -0.48 -9.04 0.09
C ASN A 73 -1.39 -9.51 -1.06
N ASN A 74 -2.67 -9.17 -1.02
CA ASN A 74 -3.70 -9.58 -1.97
C ASN A 74 -4.01 -11.09 -2.03
N MET A 75 -3.48 -11.87 -1.11
CA MET A 75 -3.79 -13.29 -1.00
C MET A 75 -5.05 -13.52 -0.18
N LEU A 76 -5.81 -14.55 -0.54
CA LEU A 76 -6.98 -14.96 0.23
C LEU A 76 -6.58 -15.43 1.62
N GLN A 77 -7.33 -14.97 2.61
CA GLN A 77 -7.15 -15.33 4.02
C GLN A 77 -8.43 -15.93 4.58
N MET A 78 -8.27 -16.87 5.48
CA MET A 78 -9.40 -17.45 6.19
C MET A 78 -9.84 -16.54 7.33
N SER A 79 -11.15 -16.35 7.47
CA SER A 79 -11.72 -15.53 8.54
C SER A 79 -11.29 -16.00 9.94
N ALA A 80 -11.17 -17.30 10.13
CA ALA A 80 -10.72 -17.87 11.39
C ALA A 80 -9.31 -17.45 11.82
N ALA A 81 -8.43 -17.15 10.87
CA ALA A 81 -7.08 -16.67 11.15
C ALA A 81 -7.02 -15.20 11.60
N LEU A 82 -8.10 -14.45 11.41
CA LEU A 82 -8.19 -13.01 11.67
C LEU A 82 -9.07 -12.66 12.86
N VAL A 83 -9.53 -13.66 13.60
CA VAL A 83 -10.41 -13.45 14.76
C VAL A 83 -9.78 -12.55 15.80
N GLY A 84 -10.55 -11.57 16.29
CA GLY A 84 -10.14 -10.66 17.35
C GLY A 84 -9.20 -9.53 16.93
N GLN A 85 -8.79 -9.47 15.66
CA GLN A 85 -7.91 -8.41 15.16
C GLN A 85 -8.72 -7.26 14.55
N PRO A 86 -8.51 -6.01 14.99
CA PRO A 86 -9.08 -4.86 14.31
C PRO A 86 -8.33 -4.61 13.00
N LEU A 87 -9.05 -4.64 11.88
CA LEU A 87 -8.50 -4.51 10.55
C LEU A 87 -9.13 -3.32 9.83
N LEU A 88 -8.31 -2.40 9.34
CA LEU A 88 -8.78 -1.37 8.41
C LEU A 88 -8.92 -1.99 7.03
N VAL A 89 -10.14 -1.97 6.49
CA VAL A 89 -10.49 -2.68 5.27
C VAL A 89 -11.28 -1.81 4.30
N HIS A 90 -11.22 -2.17 3.02
CA HIS A 90 -12.29 -1.90 2.08
C HIS A 90 -13.19 -3.13 2.01
N TYR A 91 -14.49 -2.91 1.89
CA TYR A 91 -15.46 -4.00 1.86
C TYR A 91 -16.63 -3.67 0.94
N THR A 92 -17.29 -4.72 0.48
CA THR A 92 -18.53 -4.61 -0.28
C THR A 92 -19.63 -5.42 0.40
N PHE A 93 -20.89 -4.99 0.19
CA PHE A 93 -22.05 -5.76 0.60
C PHE A 93 -22.58 -6.59 -0.55
N GLU A 94 -23.08 -7.76 -0.23
CA GLU A 94 -23.91 -8.55 -1.11
C GLU A 94 -25.37 -8.02 -1.06
N PRO A 95 -26.19 -8.25 -2.11
CA PRO A 95 -27.60 -7.85 -2.09
C PRO A 95 -28.41 -8.38 -0.89
N SER A 96 -28.01 -9.51 -0.33
CA SER A 96 -28.58 -10.09 0.90
C SER A 96 -28.21 -9.32 2.18
N GLY A 97 -27.29 -8.35 2.11
CA GLY A 97 -26.84 -7.54 3.24
C GLY A 97 -25.61 -8.08 3.97
N GLY A 98 -25.07 -9.22 3.57
CA GLY A 98 -23.81 -9.76 4.10
C GLY A 98 -22.59 -9.06 3.53
N VAL A 99 -21.50 -9.03 4.30
CA VAL A 99 -20.19 -8.56 3.81
C VAL A 99 -19.62 -9.61 2.88
N HIS A 100 -19.30 -9.24 1.66
CA HIS A 100 -18.87 -10.17 0.61
C HIS A 100 -17.39 -10.13 0.30
N ASP A 101 -16.91 -9.04 -0.28
CA ASP A 101 -15.47 -8.87 -0.52
C ASP A 101 -14.86 -7.96 0.54
N VAL A 102 -13.72 -8.37 1.06
CA VAL A 102 -12.96 -7.63 2.06
C VAL A 102 -11.51 -7.56 1.62
N TRP A 103 -10.92 -6.37 1.64
CA TRP A 103 -9.51 -6.13 1.37
C TRP A 103 -8.87 -5.47 2.58
N VAL A 104 -7.97 -6.16 3.23
CA VAL A 104 -7.14 -5.56 4.28
C VAL A 104 -6.20 -4.56 3.64
N LEU A 105 -6.22 -3.32 4.10
CA LEU A 105 -5.48 -2.23 3.48
C LEU A 105 -4.00 -2.25 3.87
N THR A 106 -3.17 -1.87 2.91
CA THR A 106 -1.78 -1.47 3.19
C THR A 106 -1.75 -0.05 3.75
N ALA A 107 -0.60 0.38 4.31
CA ALA A 107 -0.44 1.73 4.82
C ALA A 107 -0.69 2.80 3.75
N ASP A 108 -0.24 2.57 2.51
CA ASP A 108 -0.43 3.50 1.39
C ASP A 108 -1.88 3.58 0.95
N GLU A 109 -2.58 2.45 0.92
CA GLU A 109 -4.01 2.41 0.62
C GLU A 109 -4.84 3.11 1.70
N ALA A 110 -4.48 2.91 2.97
CA ALA A 110 -5.10 3.58 4.11
C ALA A 110 -4.87 5.10 4.08
N ALA A 111 -3.74 5.56 3.57
CA ALA A 111 -3.40 6.97 3.44
C ALA A 111 -4.25 7.70 2.39
N ARG A 112 -4.88 6.99 1.46
CA ARG A 112 -5.76 7.56 0.45
C ARG A 112 -7.08 8.01 1.09
N LYS A 113 -7.20 9.30 1.29
CA LYS A 113 -8.41 9.94 1.87
C LYS A 113 -8.87 11.08 0.95
N PRO A 114 -10.17 11.36 0.89
CA PRO A 114 -11.27 10.66 1.57
C PRO A 114 -11.64 9.32 0.91
N TRP A 115 -12.35 8.48 1.65
CA TRP A 115 -12.97 7.25 1.13
C TRP A 115 -14.34 7.07 1.78
N PRO A 116 -15.41 6.72 1.03
CA PRO A 116 -16.74 6.57 1.60
C PRO A 116 -16.77 5.49 2.68
N THR A 117 -17.43 5.79 3.78
CA THR A 117 -17.64 4.85 4.89
C THR A 117 -19.09 4.37 4.99
N ARG A 118 -20.01 5.07 4.32
CA ARG A 118 -21.43 4.74 4.31
C ARG A 118 -21.89 4.45 2.89
N PRO A 119 -22.83 3.52 2.73
CA PRO A 119 -23.38 3.21 1.40
C PRO A 119 -23.99 4.43 0.68
N GLU A 120 -24.57 5.35 1.44
CA GLU A 120 -25.21 6.57 0.89
C GLU A 120 -24.21 7.63 0.40
N ASP A 121 -22.96 7.55 0.81
CA ASP A 121 -21.93 8.50 0.39
C ASP A 121 -21.38 8.17 -1.01
N ALA A 122 -21.22 6.90 -1.31
CA ALA A 122 -20.64 6.43 -2.58
C ALA A 122 -21.34 7.00 -3.83
N PRO A 123 -22.68 7.04 -3.92
CA PRO A 123 -23.34 7.62 -5.09
C PRO A 123 -23.26 9.14 -5.18
N ARG A 124 -22.90 9.81 -4.09
CA ARG A 124 -22.77 11.27 -4.04
C ARG A 124 -21.38 11.77 -4.38
N TRP A 125 -20.39 10.93 -4.23
CA TRP A 125 -19.00 11.26 -4.45
C TRP A 125 -18.55 10.82 -5.83
N VAL A 126 -17.52 11.46 -6.37
CA VAL A 126 -16.96 11.09 -7.67
C VAL A 126 -15.75 10.18 -7.46
N PHE A 127 -15.80 9.00 -8.06
CA PHE A 127 -14.72 8.03 -8.02
C PHE A 127 -13.84 8.13 -9.26
N ASN A 128 -12.53 8.20 -9.06
CA ASN A 128 -11.55 8.09 -10.13
C ASN A 128 -10.89 6.70 -10.08
N PRO A 129 -11.26 5.77 -10.97
CA PRO A 129 -10.75 4.41 -10.95
C PRO A 129 -9.27 4.31 -11.31
N ALA A 130 -8.74 5.23 -12.11
CA ALA A 130 -7.33 5.23 -12.49
C ALA A 130 -6.42 5.63 -11.33
N ALA A 131 -6.82 6.65 -10.56
CA ALA A 131 -6.09 7.13 -9.39
C ALA A 131 -6.51 6.42 -8.10
N GLN A 132 -7.60 5.66 -8.11
CA GLN A 132 -8.21 5.04 -6.92
C GLN A 132 -8.47 6.06 -5.81
N THR A 133 -9.06 7.20 -6.19
CA THR A 133 -9.36 8.31 -5.28
C THR A 133 -10.82 8.73 -5.40
N TRP A 134 -11.34 9.30 -4.33
CA TRP A 134 -12.68 9.86 -4.25
C TRP A 134 -12.63 11.37 -4.05
N THR A 135 -13.56 12.05 -4.67
CA THR A 135 -13.76 13.50 -4.48
C THR A 135 -15.15 13.73 -3.91
N LYS A 136 -15.20 14.41 -2.76
CA LYS A 136 -16.46 14.84 -2.16
C LYS A 136 -17.10 15.93 -2.99
N PRO A 137 -18.44 16.01 -3.00
CA PRO A 137 -19.14 17.10 -3.66
C PRO A 137 -18.85 18.44 -3.01
#